data_3afa0c48bd3d1fb9c02ec1c5008a9eb7
#
_entry.id   3afa0c48bd3d1fb9c02ec1c5008a9eb7
#
_cell.length_a   1.000
_cell.length_b   1.000
_cell.length_c   1.000
_cell.angle_alpha   90.00
_cell.angle_beta   90.00
_cell.angle_gamma   90.00
#
_symmetry.space_group_name_H-M   'P 1'
#
loop_
_entity.id
_entity.type
_entity.pdbx_description
1 polymer ?
#
loop_
_entity_poly.entity_id
_entity_poly.type
_entity_poly.pdbx_seq_one_letter_code
_entity_poly.pdbx_strand_id
1 'polypeptide(L)'
;MSAQGEYKMTEMFEEEVAKYTGAPYAVAVDSCTNAIFLSLMWNNVKGLTISIPKKTYVSVPCSIIHAGAKVNFIDGAWTGAYNLIPTNVVDSALRFTRDMYVDGKMMCLSFTGHLKRLKLSKGGMILLDNEDAYNWLIRARSNGRREMPYMQDTFDMVGWNFYMLPELAVRGYMMMRGMYKNGVPLDFPDIEGTYSDLSLHPAFK
;
A
#
# COMPACT_ATOMS: atom_id res chain seq x y z
N MET A 1 -2.19 3.48 30.69
CA MET A 1 -3.11 3.61 29.55
C MET A 1 -2.80 2.44 28.62
N SER A 2 -3.77 1.58 28.34
CA SER A 2 -3.56 0.41 27.49
C SER A 2 -3.36 0.87 26.04
N ALA A 3 -2.35 0.33 25.36
CA ALA A 3 -2.06 0.58 23.93
C ALA A 3 -3.23 0.21 22.98
N GLN A 4 -4.27 -0.44 23.48
CA GLN A 4 -5.43 -0.94 22.74
C GLN A 4 -6.33 0.14 22.10
N GLY A 5 -6.15 1.43 22.44
CA GLY A 5 -7.01 2.50 21.90
C GLY A 5 -6.44 3.24 20.69
N GLU A 6 -5.11 3.28 20.55
CA GLU A 6 -4.47 4.15 19.56
C GLU A 6 -4.60 3.62 18.12
N TYR A 7 -4.62 2.30 17.92
CA TYR A 7 -4.73 1.68 16.59
C TYR A 7 -6.17 1.32 16.20
N LYS A 8 -7.14 1.39 17.12
CA LYS A 8 -8.53 0.97 16.87
C LYS A 8 -9.17 1.64 15.65
N MET A 9 -8.90 2.92 15.43
CA MET A 9 -9.43 3.65 14.28
C MET A 9 -8.75 3.23 12.97
N THR A 10 -7.47 2.87 13.04
CA THR A 10 -6.75 2.35 11.87
C THR A 10 -7.31 0.99 11.48
N GLU A 11 -7.53 0.08 12.44
CA GLU A 11 -8.17 -1.22 12.22
C GLU A 11 -9.56 -1.07 11.60
N MET A 12 -10.41 -0.19 12.14
CA MET A 12 -11.75 0.06 11.57
C MET A 12 -11.68 0.56 10.13
N PHE A 13 -10.70 1.37 9.78
CA PHE A 13 -10.50 1.83 8.40
C PHE A 13 -10.00 0.69 7.50
N GLU A 14 -9.08 -0.13 7.99
CA GLU A 14 -8.58 -1.33 7.29
C GLU A 14 -9.72 -2.31 7.01
N GLU A 15 -10.55 -2.61 8.01
CA GLU A 15 -11.73 -3.49 7.88
C GLU A 15 -12.72 -2.97 6.82
N GLU A 16 -13.03 -1.66 6.81
CA GLU A 16 -13.95 -1.07 5.82
C GLU A 16 -13.37 -1.14 4.40
N VAL A 17 -12.06 -0.89 4.23
CA VAL A 17 -11.42 -1.00 2.91
C VAL A 17 -11.33 -2.45 2.46
N ALA A 18 -10.94 -3.39 3.34
CA ALA A 18 -10.89 -4.82 3.06
C ALA A 18 -12.27 -5.32 2.60
N LYS A 19 -13.31 -5.03 3.37
CA LYS A 19 -14.70 -5.37 3.03
C LYS A 19 -15.16 -4.81 1.68
N TYR A 20 -14.79 -3.56 1.38
CA TYR A 20 -15.18 -2.91 0.13
C TYR A 20 -14.47 -3.50 -1.08
N THR A 21 -13.19 -3.79 -0.95
CA THR A 21 -12.35 -4.29 -2.03
C THR A 21 -12.38 -5.81 -2.21
N GLY A 22 -13.02 -6.54 -1.26
CA GLY A 22 -13.07 -8.00 -1.27
C GLY A 22 -11.79 -8.68 -0.78
N ALA A 23 -10.83 -7.93 -0.23
CA ALA A 23 -9.61 -8.50 0.30
C ALA A 23 -9.85 -9.13 1.68
N PRO A 24 -9.24 -10.29 2.00
CA PRO A 24 -9.28 -10.86 3.34
C PRO A 24 -8.65 -9.96 4.40
N TYR A 25 -7.54 -9.28 4.06
CA TYR A 25 -6.83 -8.37 4.95
C TYR A 25 -6.47 -7.06 4.24
N ALA A 26 -6.36 -6.00 5.03
CA ALA A 26 -5.81 -4.72 4.59
C ALA A 26 -4.87 -4.15 5.67
N VAL A 27 -3.75 -3.56 5.26
CA VAL A 27 -2.74 -2.98 6.15
C VAL A 27 -2.50 -1.54 5.75
N ALA A 28 -2.94 -0.60 6.57
CA ALA A 28 -2.75 0.84 6.35
C ALA A 28 -1.31 1.25 6.64
N VAL A 29 -0.76 2.05 5.76
CA VAL A 29 0.59 2.63 5.87
C VAL A 29 0.55 4.11 5.49
N ASP A 30 1.63 4.82 5.74
CA ASP A 30 1.72 6.27 5.52
C ASP A 30 1.69 6.68 4.05
N SER A 31 1.99 5.76 3.12
CA SER A 31 2.02 6.04 1.68
C SER A 31 1.98 4.77 0.83
N CYS A 32 1.49 4.87 -0.42
CA CYS A 32 1.60 3.78 -1.40
C CYS A 32 3.07 3.41 -1.70
N THR A 33 3.97 4.38 -1.67
CA THR A 33 5.42 4.15 -1.80
C THR A 33 5.92 3.15 -0.78
N ASN A 34 5.55 3.34 0.50
CA ASN A 34 5.93 2.45 1.58
C ASN A 34 5.11 1.14 1.57
N ALA A 35 3.88 1.15 1.04
CA ALA A 35 3.13 -0.07 0.78
C ALA A 35 3.88 -0.98 -0.21
N ILE A 36 4.33 -0.43 -1.34
CA ILE A 36 5.12 -1.16 -2.34
C ILE A 36 6.45 -1.64 -1.73
N PHE A 37 7.16 -0.76 -1.02
CA PHE A 37 8.43 -1.11 -0.38
C PHE A 37 8.29 -2.29 0.60
N LEU A 38 7.33 -2.23 1.54
CA LEU A 38 7.10 -3.31 2.51
C LEU A 38 6.67 -4.61 1.83
N SER A 39 5.84 -4.54 0.79
CA SER A 39 5.44 -5.71 0.01
C SER A 39 6.64 -6.36 -0.70
N LEU A 40 7.58 -5.56 -1.22
CA LEU A 40 8.83 -6.05 -1.80
C LEU A 40 9.76 -6.64 -0.75
N MET A 41 9.83 -6.05 0.45
CA MET A 41 10.62 -6.59 1.57
C MET A 41 10.08 -7.95 2.03
N TRP A 42 8.76 -8.12 2.13
CA TRP A 42 8.14 -9.42 2.39
C TRP A 42 8.51 -10.46 1.33
N ASN A 43 8.50 -10.07 0.05
CA ASN A 43 8.88 -10.94 -1.07
C ASN A 43 10.38 -11.23 -1.17
N ASN A 44 11.21 -10.67 -0.29
CA ASN A 44 12.66 -10.85 -0.26
C ASN A 44 13.32 -10.66 -1.65
N VAL A 45 13.04 -9.53 -2.30
CA VAL A 45 13.46 -9.25 -3.69
C VAL A 45 14.93 -8.87 -3.86
N LYS A 46 15.73 -8.87 -2.78
CA LYS A 46 17.15 -8.47 -2.82
C LYS A 46 17.91 -9.23 -3.92
N GLY A 47 18.56 -8.50 -4.81
CA GLY A 47 19.34 -9.05 -5.93
C GLY A 47 18.52 -9.45 -7.15
N LEU A 48 17.19 -9.47 -7.07
CA LEU A 48 16.33 -9.75 -8.21
C LEU A 48 16.24 -8.54 -9.16
N THR A 49 15.79 -8.80 -10.38
CA THR A 49 15.42 -7.76 -11.34
C THR A 49 13.89 -7.67 -11.42
N ILE A 50 13.35 -6.49 -11.16
CA ILE A 50 11.91 -6.24 -11.18
C ILE A 50 11.56 -5.41 -12.41
N SER A 51 10.66 -5.93 -13.24
CA SER A 51 10.18 -5.26 -14.44
C SER A 51 8.92 -4.46 -14.14
N ILE A 52 8.94 -3.19 -14.54
CA ILE A 52 7.84 -2.22 -14.40
C ILE A 52 7.67 -1.40 -15.67
N PRO A 53 6.48 -0.82 -15.94
CA PRO A 53 6.31 0.12 -17.03
C PRO A 53 7.27 1.32 -16.90
N LYS A 54 7.91 1.72 -18.00
CA LYS A 54 8.80 2.87 -18.02
C LYS A 54 8.10 4.21 -17.74
N LYS A 55 6.79 4.28 -18.01
CA LYS A 55 5.92 5.42 -17.67
C LYS A 55 5.11 5.09 -16.42
N THR A 56 5.67 5.35 -15.27
CA THR A 56 5.04 5.17 -13.95
C THR A 56 5.46 6.25 -12.98
N TYR A 57 4.88 6.25 -11.78
CA TYR A 57 5.26 7.21 -10.75
C TYR A 57 6.68 6.95 -10.22
N VAL A 58 7.47 8.01 -10.09
CA VAL A 58 8.91 7.96 -9.77
C VAL A 58 9.25 7.19 -8.49
N SER A 59 8.34 7.12 -7.52
CA SER A 59 8.63 6.39 -6.27
C SER A 59 8.66 4.87 -6.43
N VAL A 60 8.07 4.31 -7.49
CA VAL A 60 8.05 2.85 -7.70
C VAL A 60 9.46 2.30 -7.94
N PRO A 61 10.24 2.79 -8.93
CA PRO A 61 11.63 2.34 -9.07
C PRO A 61 12.48 2.68 -7.83
N CYS A 62 12.22 3.79 -7.14
CA CYS A 62 12.91 4.08 -5.86
C CYS A 62 12.65 2.97 -4.82
N SER A 63 11.40 2.53 -4.64
CA SER A 63 11.05 1.46 -3.70
C SER A 63 11.74 0.13 -4.06
N ILE A 64 11.84 -0.20 -5.35
CA ILE A 64 12.54 -1.39 -5.85
C ILE A 64 14.04 -1.32 -5.50
N ILE A 65 14.69 -0.18 -5.76
CA ILE A 65 16.11 0.02 -5.45
C ILE A 65 16.35 -0.04 -3.94
N HIS A 66 15.51 0.63 -3.13
CA HIS A 66 15.62 0.60 -1.68
C HIS A 66 15.40 -0.80 -1.10
N ALA A 67 14.60 -1.64 -1.74
CA ALA A 67 14.43 -3.05 -1.37
C ALA A 67 15.64 -3.93 -1.82
N GLY A 68 16.67 -3.34 -2.42
CA GLY A 68 17.88 -4.04 -2.86
C GLY A 68 17.74 -4.80 -4.19
N ALA A 69 16.68 -4.53 -4.95
CA ALA A 69 16.45 -5.11 -6.27
C ALA A 69 16.92 -4.16 -7.39
N LYS A 70 17.03 -4.69 -8.61
CA LYS A 70 17.33 -3.93 -9.82
C LYS A 70 16.03 -3.63 -10.58
N VAL A 71 15.95 -2.45 -11.18
CA VAL A 71 14.81 -2.06 -12.02
C VAL A 71 15.09 -2.43 -13.46
N ASN A 72 14.08 -3.02 -14.11
CA ASN A 72 14.03 -3.19 -15.56
C ASN A 72 12.79 -2.47 -16.10
N PHE A 73 13.00 -1.46 -16.94
CA PHE A 73 11.90 -0.72 -17.56
C PHE A 73 11.42 -1.41 -18.81
N ILE A 74 10.12 -1.65 -18.90
CA ILE A 74 9.49 -2.27 -20.08
C ILE A 74 8.49 -1.32 -20.73
N ASP A 75 8.31 -1.48 -22.03
CA ASP A 75 7.23 -0.84 -22.76
C ASP A 75 5.89 -1.48 -22.37
N GLY A 76 4.86 -0.67 -22.26
CA GLY A 76 3.51 -1.15 -21.98
C GLY A 76 2.61 -0.01 -21.54
N ALA A 77 1.40 0.06 -22.07
CA ALA A 77 0.33 0.87 -21.55
C ALA A 77 -0.31 0.15 -20.35
N TRP A 78 -0.74 0.90 -19.36
CA TRP A 78 -1.47 0.38 -18.22
C TRP A 78 -2.50 1.40 -17.73
N THR A 79 -3.55 0.90 -17.09
CA THR A 79 -4.63 1.72 -16.56
C THR A 79 -5.02 1.17 -15.18
N GLY A 80 -5.17 2.04 -14.20
CA GLY A 80 -5.57 1.70 -12.83
C GLY A 80 -4.50 0.96 -12.01
N ALA A 81 -4.01 -0.19 -12.50
CA ALA A 81 -3.05 -1.02 -11.80
C ALA A 81 -2.12 -1.80 -12.74
N TYR A 82 -0.95 -2.22 -12.23
CA TYR A 82 -0.01 -3.10 -12.95
C TYR A 82 0.84 -3.92 -11.97
N ASN A 83 1.35 -5.07 -12.45
CA ASN A 83 2.19 -5.97 -11.65
C ASN A 83 3.67 -5.56 -11.68
N LEU A 84 4.35 -5.72 -10.56
CA LEU A 84 5.81 -5.66 -10.45
C LEU A 84 6.38 -7.07 -10.69
N ILE A 85 6.82 -7.36 -11.89
CA ILE A 85 7.18 -8.72 -12.34
C ILE A 85 8.63 -9.06 -11.94
N PRO A 86 8.93 -10.23 -11.33
CA PRO A 86 8.08 -11.43 -11.22
C PRO A 86 7.34 -11.58 -9.88
N THR A 87 7.18 -10.55 -9.08
CA THR A 87 6.55 -10.62 -7.75
C THR A 87 5.02 -10.72 -7.83
N ASN A 88 4.39 -10.95 -6.66
CA ASN A 88 2.94 -10.83 -6.53
C ASN A 88 2.48 -9.39 -6.16
N VAL A 89 3.39 -8.42 -6.15
CA VAL A 89 3.09 -7.02 -5.81
C VAL A 89 2.45 -6.31 -6.99
N VAL A 90 1.38 -5.59 -6.72
CA VAL A 90 0.63 -4.80 -7.70
C VAL A 90 0.59 -3.34 -7.27
N ASP A 91 1.07 -2.43 -8.09
CA ASP A 91 0.78 -1.02 -7.93
C ASP A 91 -0.65 -0.75 -8.39
N SER A 92 -1.54 -0.48 -7.44
CA SER A 92 -2.96 -0.17 -7.66
C SER A 92 -3.27 1.28 -7.27
N ALA A 93 -2.28 2.17 -7.39
CA ALA A 93 -2.41 3.55 -6.95
C ALA A 93 -3.51 4.33 -7.68
N LEU A 94 -3.93 3.90 -8.88
CA LEU A 94 -4.95 4.54 -9.71
C LEU A 94 -6.23 3.70 -9.85
N ARG A 95 -6.42 2.70 -8.96
CA ARG A 95 -7.63 1.87 -8.91
C ARG A 95 -8.20 1.86 -7.50
N PHE A 96 -9.51 2.07 -7.38
CA PHE A 96 -10.25 1.85 -6.14
C PHE A 96 -11.70 1.52 -6.49
N THR A 97 -12.01 0.23 -6.57
CA THR A 97 -13.34 -0.28 -6.94
C THR A 97 -13.78 -1.40 -6.00
N ARG A 98 -15.09 -1.64 -5.99
CA ARG A 98 -15.66 -2.78 -5.26
C ARG A 98 -15.09 -4.08 -5.82
N ASP A 99 -14.84 -5.03 -4.91
CA ASP A 99 -14.40 -6.39 -5.23
C ASP A 99 -13.19 -6.45 -6.19
N MET A 100 -12.27 -5.44 -6.08
CA MET A 100 -11.10 -5.33 -6.94
C MET A 100 -9.94 -6.26 -6.57
N TYR A 101 -10.00 -6.86 -5.39
CA TYR A 101 -8.90 -7.70 -4.92
C TYR A 101 -8.71 -8.92 -5.81
N VAL A 102 -7.46 -9.29 -6.02
CA VAL A 102 -7.08 -10.48 -6.80
C VAL A 102 -6.30 -11.42 -5.88
N ASP A 103 -6.78 -12.65 -5.76
CA ASP A 103 -6.21 -13.68 -4.88
C ASP A 103 -4.70 -13.88 -5.10
N GLY A 104 -3.97 -14.03 -4.00
CA GLY A 104 -2.52 -14.22 -3.98
C GLY A 104 -1.71 -12.97 -4.27
N LYS A 105 -2.33 -11.81 -4.45
CA LYS A 105 -1.64 -10.55 -4.72
C LYS A 105 -1.47 -9.70 -3.46
N MET A 106 -0.47 -8.82 -3.49
CA MET A 106 -0.30 -7.70 -2.56
C MET A 106 -0.57 -6.41 -3.34
N MET A 107 -1.81 -5.91 -3.25
CA MET A 107 -2.25 -4.75 -4.03
C MET A 107 -2.08 -3.47 -3.23
N CYS A 108 -1.23 -2.57 -3.72
CA CYS A 108 -0.84 -1.34 -3.02
C CYS A 108 -1.70 -0.15 -3.47
N LEU A 109 -2.52 0.37 -2.56
CA LEU A 109 -3.41 1.50 -2.78
C LEU A 109 -2.76 2.82 -2.38
N SER A 110 -3.20 3.91 -3.02
CA SER A 110 -2.81 5.28 -2.69
C SER A 110 -4.00 6.14 -2.30
N PHE A 111 -3.86 6.87 -1.20
CA PHE A 111 -4.81 7.89 -0.75
C PHE A 111 -4.23 9.32 -0.85
N THR A 112 -3.08 9.46 -1.49
CA THR A 112 -2.38 10.74 -1.66
C THR A 112 -2.71 11.37 -3.02
N GLY A 113 -3.13 12.63 -3.01
CA GLY A 113 -3.33 13.40 -4.22
C GLY A 113 -4.80 13.57 -4.63
N HIS A 114 -5.02 14.47 -5.59
CA HIS A 114 -6.36 14.87 -6.03
C HIS A 114 -7.04 13.83 -6.94
N LEU A 115 -6.27 12.96 -7.56
CA LEU A 115 -6.77 11.89 -8.44
C LEU A 115 -7.23 10.65 -7.69
N LYS A 116 -7.37 10.70 -6.36
CA LYS A 116 -7.77 9.56 -5.55
C LYS A 116 -9.22 9.70 -5.08
N ARG A 117 -9.92 8.58 -4.92
CA ARG A 117 -11.28 8.60 -4.39
C ARG A 117 -11.31 9.05 -2.94
N LEU A 118 -10.44 8.47 -2.11
CA LEU A 118 -10.23 8.90 -0.75
C LEU A 118 -9.02 9.86 -0.70
N LYS A 119 -9.31 11.15 -0.51
CA LYS A 119 -8.28 12.21 -0.53
C LYS A 119 -7.79 12.49 0.88
N LEU A 120 -6.87 11.65 1.39
CA LEU A 120 -6.38 11.77 2.77
C LEU A 120 -5.15 12.67 2.92
N SER A 121 -4.71 13.34 1.85
CA SER A 121 -3.45 14.10 1.78
C SER A 121 -2.19 13.20 1.81
N LYS A 122 -2.10 12.23 2.70
CA LYS A 122 -1.07 11.19 2.75
C LYS A 122 -1.71 9.87 3.18
N GLY A 123 -1.20 8.74 2.68
CA GLY A 123 -1.67 7.42 3.06
C GLY A 123 -1.59 6.41 1.92
N GLY A 124 -1.47 5.17 2.31
CA GLY A 124 -1.52 4.00 1.44
C GLY A 124 -2.11 2.80 2.18
N MET A 125 -2.33 1.72 1.48
CA MET A 125 -2.81 0.48 2.05
C MET A 125 -2.35 -0.71 1.22
N ILE A 126 -2.10 -1.85 1.86
CA ILE A 126 -1.77 -3.11 1.20
C ILE A 126 -2.97 -4.03 1.39
N LEU A 127 -3.55 -4.50 0.29
CA LEU A 127 -4.57 -5.55 0.29
C LEU A 127 -3.88 -6.89 0.08
N LEU A 128 -4.25 -7.91 0.84
CA LEU A 128 -3.64 -9.24 0.77
C LEU A 128 -4.55 -10.32 1.36
N ASP A 129 -4.22 -11.60 1.12
CA ASP A 129 -4.90 -12.77 1.67
C ASP A 129 -3.99 -13.66 2.55
N ASN A 130 -2.69 -13.47 2.52
CA ASN A 130 -1.73 -14.25 3.29
C ASN A 130 -1.66 -13.73 4.74
N GLU A 131 -2.07 -14.55 5.70
CA GLU A 131 -2.11 -14.21 7.13
C GLU A 131 -0.71 -13.98 7.72
N ASP A 132 0.29 -14.76 7.31
CA ASP A 132 1.67 -14.58 7.79
C ASP A 132 2.24 -13.24 7.31
N ALA A 133 1.96 -12.87 6.05
CA ALA A 133 2.32 -11.57 5.50
C ALA A 133 1.60 -10.43 6.24
N TYR A 134 0.31 -10.59 6.53
CA TYR A 134 -0.46 -9.63 7.31
C TYR A 134 0.17 -9.39 8.69
N ASN A 135 0.42 -10.46 9.44
CA ASN A 135 1.02 -10.37 10.77
C ASN A 135 2.42 -9.74 10.76
N TRP A 136 3.22 -10.06 9.72
CA TRP A 136 4.52 -9.44 9.53
C TRP A 136 4.41 -7.94 9.22
N LEU A 137 3.50 -7.55 8.31
CA LEU A 137 3.32 -6.16 7.87
C LEU A 137 2.84 -5.25 9.01
N ILE A 138 1.93 -5.71 9.86
CA ILE A 138 1.46 -4.95 11.04
C ILE A 138 2.65 -4.56 11.93
N ARG A 139 3.58 -5.49 12.16
CA ARG A 139 4.80 -5.24 12.92
C ARG A 139 5.81 -4.42 12.14
N ALA A 140 6.02 -4.75 10.86
CA ALA A 140 7.00 -4.08 10.00
C ALA A 140 6.76 -2.58 9.91
N ARG A 141 5.50 -2.15 9.77
CA ARG A 141 5.13 -0.72 9.71
C ARG A 141 5.33 0.03 11.04
N SER A 142 5.49 -0.68 12.15
CA SER A 142 5.54 -0.16 13.53
C SER A 142 6.87 -0.47 14.23
N ASN A 143 7.99 -0.30 13.53
CA ASN A 143 9.36 -0.56 14.03
C ASN A 143 9.61 -2.02 14.47
N GLY A 144 8.87 -2.98 13.94
CA GLY A 144 8.95 -4.40 14.33
C GLY A 144 8.22 -4.74 15.63
N ARG A 145 7.54 -3.77 16.25
CA ARG A 145 6.87 -3.93 17.54
C ARG A 145 5.59 -4.75 17.45
N ARG A 146 5.28 -5.42 18.56
CA ARG A 146 3.96 -6.00 18.81
C ARG A 146 3.03 -4.99 19.49
N GLU A 147 1.74 -5.21 19.40
CA GLU A 147 0.72 -4.43 20.11
C GLU A 147 0.65 -4.84 21.58
N MET A 148 1.67 -4.45 22.33
CA MET A 148 1.78 -4.71 23.76
C MET A 148 2.53 -3.57 24.46
N PRO A 149 2.49 -3.51 25.82
CA PRO A 149 3.28 -2.54 26.56
C PRO A 149 4.76 -2.63 26.21
N TYR A 150 5.42 -1.49 26.03
CA TYR A 150 6.81 -1.41 25.55
C TYR A 150 7.78 -2.32 26.32
N MET A 151 7.65 -2.35 27.64
CA MET A 151 8.53 -3.16 28.51
C MET A 151 8.28 -4.69 28.43
N GLN A 152 7.22 -5.12 27.76
CA GLN A 152 6.88 -6.53 27.57
C GLN A 152 7.24 -7.04 26.16
N ASP A 153 7.58 -6.11 25.24
CA ASP A 153 7.97 -6.49 23.88
C ASP A 153 9.41 -7.04 23.85
N THR A 154 9.63 -8.08 23.08
CA THR A 154 10.93 -8.77 22.95
C THR A 154 11.82 -8.15 21.86
N PHE A 155 11.31 -7.24 21.06
CA PHE A 155 12.03 -6.58 19.95
C PHE A 155 12.81 -7.54 19.04
N ASP A 156 12.15 -8.60 18.62
CA ASP A 156 12.74 -9.68 17.82
C ASP A 156 12.64 -9.47 16.31
N MET A 157 12.19 -8.30 15.89
CA MET A 157 12.03 -7.93 14.49
C MET A 157 12.48 -6.49 14.24
N VAL A 158 13.26 -6.28 13.17
CA VAL A 158 13.55 -4.94 12.65
C VAL A 158 12.42 -4.50 11.72
N GLY A 159 11.89 -3.31 11.94
CA GLY A 159 10.82 -2.73 11.13
C GLY A 159 11.07 -1.27 10.79
N TRP A 160 10.05 -0.61 10.31
CA TRP A 160 10.06 0.78 9.87
C TRP A 160 8.98 1.58 10.59
N ASN A 161 9.09 2.90 10.59
CA ASN A 161 8.09 3.80 11.11
C ASN A 161 7.19 4.32 9.97
N PHE A 162 6.34 3.43 9.44
CA PHE A 162 5.49 3.67 8.27
C PHE A 162 4.00 3.53 8.56
N TYR A 163 3.58 3.52 9.82
CA TYR A 163 2.18 3.44 10.17
C TYR A 163 1.40 4.67 9.71
N MET A 164 0.14 4.48 9.34
CA MET A 164 -0.76 5.57 9.05
C MET A 164 -1.11 6.32 10.34
N LEU A 165 -1.09 7.64 10.29
CA LEU A 165 -1.54 8.46 11.42
C LEU A 165 -3.01 8.18 11.74
N PRO A 166 -3.39 7.98 13.02
CA PRO A 166 -4.78 7.69 13.40
C PRO A 166 -5.79 8.74 12.91
N GLU A 167 -5.40 10.01 12.84
CA GLU A 167 -6.24 11.10 12.33
C GLU A 167 -6.59 10.91 10.84
N LEU A 168 -5.64 10.41 10.05
CA LEU A 168 -5.88 10.10 8.64
C LEU A 168 -6.76 8.86 8.48
N ALA A 169 -6.58 7.85 9.33
CA ALA A 169 -7.42 6.66 9.34
C ALA A 169 -8.88 7.02 9.72
N VAL A 170 -9.08 7.84 10.75
CA VAL A 170 -10.41 8.38 11.12
C VAL A 170 -11.04 9.09 9.93
N ARG A 171 -10.28 9.97 9.28
CA ARG A 171 -10.78 10.71 8.11
C ARG A 171 -11.18 9.76 6.98
N GLY A 172 -10.36 8.74 6.68
CA GLY A 172 -10.66 7.73 5.66
C GLY A 172 -11.93 6.94 5.98
N TYR A 173 -12.04 6.46 7.21
CA TYR A 173 -13.21 5.76 7.70
C TYR A 173 -14.49 6.60 7.59
N MET A 174 -14.44 7.85 8.05
CA MET A 174 -15.58 8.77 7.98
C MET A 174 -15.99 9.10 6.56
N MET A 175 -15.01 9.26 5.65
CA MET A 175 -15.30 9.49 4.24
C MET A 175 -16.01 8.29 3.60
N MET A 176 -15.58 7.06 3.85
CA MET A 176 -16.24 5.85 3.36
C MET A 176 -17.67 5.76 3.91
N ARG A 177 -17.84 5.91 5.23
CA ARG A 177 -19.18 5.89 5.87
C ARG A 177 -20.09 7.00 5.37
N GLY A 178 -19.55 8.20 5.16
CA GLY A 178 -20.29 9.33 4.60
C GLY A 178 -20.77 9.08 3.17
N MET A 179 -19.94 8.48 2.34
CA MET A 179 -20.31 8.09 0.97
C MET A 179 -21.40 7.03 0.97
N TYR A 180 -21.30 5.98 1.79
CA TYR A 180 -22.35 4.98 1.96
C TYR A 180 -23.68 5.61 2.38
N LYS A 181 -23.66 6.45 3.42
CA LYS A 181 -24.86 7.11 3.96
C LYS A 181 -25.57 7.99 2.90
N ASN A 182 -24.81 8.65 2.06
CA ASN A 182 -25.33 9.59 1.04
C ASN A 182 -25.52 8.93 -0.33
N GLY A 183 -25.34 7.61 -0.44
CA GLY A 183 -25.46 6.89 -1.72
C GLY A 183 -24.43 7.29 -2.78
N VAL A 184 -23.33 7.94 -2.37
CA VAL A 184 -22.25 8.33 -3.28
C VAL A 184 -21.42 7.08 -3.61
N PRO A 185 -21.23 6.75 -4.89
CA PRO A 185 -20.40 5.61 -5.27
C PRO A 185 -18.96 5.78 -4.76
N LEU A 186 -18.43 4.73 -4.11
CA LEU A 186 -17.01 4.68 -3.73
C LEU A 186 -16.13 4.34 -4.92
N ASP A 187 -16.68 3.66 -5.92
CA ASP A 187 -15.92 3.24 -7.10
C ASP A 187 -15.27 4.44 -7.79
N PHE A 188 -14.01 4.26 -8.07
CA PHE A 188 -13.22 5.22 -8.79
C PHE A 188 -12.75 4.55 -10.09
N PRO A 189 -13.18 5.03 -11.26
CA PRO A 189 -12.81 4.41 -12.51
C PRO A 189 -11.30 4.41 -12.68
N ASP A 190 -10.81 3.36 -13.28
CA ASP A 190 -9.39 3.27 -13.65
C ASP A 190 -9.03 4.46 -14.53
N ILE A 191 -7.93 5.12 -14.18
CA ILE A 191 -7.39 6.25 -14.94
C ILE A 191 -6.00 5.93 -15.44
N GLU A 192 -5.66 6.52 -16.57
CA GLU A 192 -4.30 6.51 -17.09
C GLU A 192 -3.48 7.61 -16.42
N GLY A 193 -2.32 7.25 -15.88
CA GLY A 193 -1.39 8.22 -15.31
C GLY A 193 -0.56 8.87 -16.42
N THR A 194 -0.45 10.20 -16.38
CA THR A 194 0.47 10.94 -17.26
C THR A 194 1.85 10.99 -16.62
N TYR A 195 2.75 10.11 -17.04
CA TYR A 195 4.10 10.00 -16.50
C TYR A 195 5.17 10.13 -17.60
N SER A 196 6.31 10.73 -17.24
CA SER A 196 7.49 10.76 -18.09
C SER A 196 8.12 9.36 -18.20
N ASP A 197 8.90 9.15 -19.26
CA ASP A 197 9.70 7.93 -19.44
C ASP A 197 10.89 7.94 -18.46
N LEU A 198 10.78 7.13 -17.39
CA LEU A 198 11.77 7.07 -16.32
C LEU A 198 13.08 6.40 -16.75
N SER A 199 13.08 5.58 -17.81
CA SER A 199 14.29 4.96 -18.34
C SER A 199 15.30 5.96 -18.89
N LEU A 200 14.87 7.17 -19.18
CA LEU A 200 15.70 8.26 -19.67
C LEU A 200 16.37 9.08 -18.56
N HIS A 201 15.93 8.92 -17.31
CA HIS A 201 16.41 9.71 -16.19
C HIS A 201 17.72 9.17 -15.58
N PRO A 202 18.72 10.03 -15.28
CA PRO A 202 20.02 9.61 -14.77
C PRO A 202 19.96 8.80 -13.47
N ALA A 203 18.96 9.05 -12.62
CA ALA A 203 18.81 8.37 -11.34
C ALA A 203 18.54 6.85 -11.46
N PHE A 204 18.15 6.38 -12.66
CA PHE A 204 17.76 4.99 -12.91
C PHE A 204 18.62 4.30 -13.99
N LYS A 205 19.77 4.91 -14.34
CA LYS A 205 20.75 4.37 -15.31
C LYS A 205 21.85 3.58 -14.64
#